data_fb9a03fb8acb7341bc053358fc63f0d1
#
_entry.id   fb9a03fb8acb7341bc053358fc63f0d1
#
_cell.length_a   1.000
_cell.length_b   1.000
_cell.length_c   1.000
_cell.angle_alpha   90.00
_cell.angle_beta   90.00
_cell.angle_gamma   90.00
#
_symmetry.space_group_name_H-M   'P 1'
#
loop_
_entity.id
_entity.type
_entity.pdbx_description
1 polymer ?
#
loop_
_entity_poly.entity_id
_entity_poly.type
_entity_poly.pdbx_seq_one_letter_code
_entity_poly.pdbx_strand_id
1 'polypeptide(L)'
;MTERKTEIYFKMLREMRDVVFSTVAADGTPRARIIDVMLVEGEKLYFLTAAGKDFYEELMRTGFVAVTGLNSNWETIRVWGKVRNVGQDLLGRIFEENPSMNNVYPGESRYILEVFCLEEGEGEFFSLGTEPIKRHPFSFGKNTYRKKGFEITDTCIGCGICASACPQQAIDEGSPYVIRQENCLHCGLCFRDCPAEAIIRRNGETDREEEAV
;
A
#
# COMPACT_ATOMS: atom_id res chain seq x y z
N MET A 1 15.34 1.65 -19.71
CA MET A 1 14.42 0.70 -19.04
C MET A 1 13.35 1.56 -18.38
N THR A 2 12.09 1.31 -18.68
CA THR A 2 10.98 2.06 -18.05
C THR A 2 10.88 1.64 -16.59
N GLU A 3 10.98 2.61 -15.68
CA GLU A 3 10.85 2.39 -14.23
C GLU A 3 9.46 1.80 -13.92
N ARG A 4 9.41 0.77 -13.08
CA ARG A 4 8.13 0.17 -12.69
C ARG A 4 7.39 1.10 -11.71
N LYS A 5 6.08 1.19 -11.81
CA LYS A 5 5.26 2.05 -10.93
C LYS A 5 5.50 1.80 -9.44
N THR A 6 5.70 0.55 -9.04
CA THR A 6 6.02 0.17 -7.65
C THR A 6 7.31 0.83 -7.16
N GLU A 7 8.36 0.81 -7.99
CA GLU A 7 9.64 1.45 -7.66
C GLU A 7 9.47 2.95 -7.43
N ILE A 8 8.69 3.62 -8.29
CA ILE A 8 8.37 5.04 -8.13
C ILE A 8 7.69 5.29 -6.77
N TYR A 9 6.68 4.49 -6.41
CA TYR A 9 5.97 4.64 -5.14
C TYR A 9 6.87 4.38 -3.93
N PHE A 10 7.78 3.41 -4.01
CA PHE A 10 8.75 3.16 -2.94
C PHE A 10 9.76 4.31 -2.80
N LYS A 11 10.21 4.90 -3.91
CA LYS A 11 11.06 6.10 -3.91
C LYS A 11 10.33 7.29 -3.28
N MET A 12 9.05 7.49 -3.60
CA MET A 12 8.23 8.52 -2.95
C MET A 12 8.16 8.31 -1.42
N LEU A 13 7.97 7.08 -0.93
CA LEU A 13 8.03 6.78 0.51
C LEU A 13 9.41 7.12 1.10
N ARG A 14 10.50 6.84 0.39
CA ARG A 14 11.85 7.22 0.83
C ARG A 14 12.04 8.73 0.86
N GLU A 15 11.51 9.47 -0.09
CA GLU A 15 11.56 10.94 -0.14
C GLU A 15 10.76 11.58 1.00
N MET A 16 9.63 10.99 1.40
CA MET A 16 8.85 11.41 2.56
C MET A 16 9.62 11.23 3.87
N ARG A 17 10.56 10.28 3.94
CA ARG A 17 11.40 9.89 5.08
C ARG A 17 10.60 9.35 6.26
N ASP A 18 9.91 10.22 6.98
CA ASP A 18 9.13 9.91 8.17
C ASP A 18 7.80 9.26 7.78
N VAL A 19 7.78 7.93 7.64
CA VAL A 19 6.58 7.18 7.26
C VAL A 19 6.14 6.25 8.39
N VAL A 20 4.84 5.98 8.45
CA VAL A 20 4.26 5.13 9.50
C VAL A 20 4.44 3.66 9.12
N PHE A 21 5.08 2.91 10.01
CA PHE A 21 5.14 1.45 9.96
C PHE A 21 4.21 0.85 11.01
N SER A 22 3.38 -0.08 10.60
CA SER A 22 2.41 -0.74 11.47
C SER A 22 2.61 -2.25 11.48
N THR A 23 2.57 -2.82 12.69
CA THR A 23 2.68 -4.25 12.96
C THR A 23 1.60 -4.67 13.96
N VAL A 24 1.58 -5.93 14.32
CA VAL A 24 0.68 -6.48 15.33
C VAL A 24 1.51 -7.04 16.47
N ALA A 25 1.24 -6.61 17.70
CA ALA A 25 1.88 -7.12 18.90
C ALA A 25 1.45 -8.57 19.21
N ALA A 26 2.12 -9.21 20.17
CA ALA A 26 1.83 -10.59 20.54
C ALA A 26 0.40 -10.80 21.09
N ASP A 27 -0.16 -9.76 21.70
CA ASP A 27 -1.53 -9.74 22.23
C ASP A 27 -2.60 -9.43 21.15
N GLY A 28 -2.19 -9.31 19.87
CA GLY A 28 -3.07 -8.99 18.75
C GLY A 28 -3.35 -7.50 18.56
N THR A 29 -2.82 -6.63 19.43
CA THR A 29 -3.05 -5.19 19.28
C THR A 29 -2.19 -4.59 18.20
N PRO A 30 -2.73 -3.66 17.36
CA PRO A 30 -1.94 -2.95 16.36
C PRO A 30 -0.96 -1.98 17.01
N ARG A 31 0.23 -1.88 16.44
CA ARG A 31 1.29 -0.94 16.82
C ARG A 31 1.70 -0.12 15.62
N ALA A 32 1.90 1.19 15.82
CA ALA A 32 2.36 2.10 14.77
C ALA A 32 3.53 2.94 15.29
N ARG A 33 4.50 3.21 14.41
CA ARG A 33 5.67 4.03 14.68
C ARG A 33 6.18 4.71 13.43
N ILE A 34 6.91 5.81 13.58
CA ILE A 34 7.62 6.44 12.48
C ILE A 34 8.96 5.73 12.28
N ILE A 35 9.24 5.32 11.06
CA ILE A 35 10.49 4.69 10.64
C ILE A 35 10.89 5.27 9.28
N ASP A 36 12.17 5.51 9.08
CA ASP A 36 12.71 5.96 7.81
C ASP A 36 12.86 4.80 6.82
N VAL A 37 12.49 5.05 5.57
CA VAL A 37 12.86 4.16 4.46
C VAL A 37 14.32 4.40 4.10
N MET A 38 15.18 3.42 4.35
CA MET A 38 16.63 3.57 4.25
C MET A 38 17.18 3.36 2.85
N LEU A 39 16.57 2.46 2.07
CA LEU A 39 17.02 2.11 0.73
C LEU A 39 15.84 1.60 -0.10
N VAL A 40 15.87 1.86 -1.41
CA VAL A 40 14.93 1.31 -2.38
C VAL A 40 15.74 0.75 -3.56
N GLU A 41 15.51 -0.51 -3.91
CA GLU A 41 16.11 -1.17 -5.06
C GLU A 41 15.03 -1.90 -5.88
N GLY A 42 14.67 -1.35 -7.02
CA GLY A 42 13.56 -1.87 -7.81
C GLY A 42 12.28 -1.93 -6.99
N GLU A 43 11.68 -3.12 -6.88
CA GLU A 43 10.45 -3.35 -6.12
C GLU A 43 10.72 -3.84 -4.68
N LYS A 44 11.84 -3.42 -4.08
CA LYS A 44 12.24 -3.75 -2.71
C LYS A 44 12.46 -2.49 -1.89
N LEU A 45 11.88 -2.47 -0.70
CA LEU A 45 12.01 -1.39 0.27
C LEU A 45 12.72 -1.92 1.51
N TYR A 46 13.76 -1.20 1.96
CA TYR A 46 14.57 -1.60 3.09
C TYR A 46 14.49 -0.58 4.22
N PHE A 47 14.46 -1.08 5.44
CA PHE A 47 14.45 -0.31 6.68
C PHE A 47 15.23 -1.02 7.77
N LEU A 48 15.51 -0.33 8.88
CA LEU A 48 16.32 -0.83 9.98
C LEU A 48 15.54 -0.87 11.28
N THR A 49 15.86 -1.85 12.13
CA THR A 49 15.50 -1.82 13.54
C THR A 49 16.55 -2.54 14.39
N ALA A 50 16.66 -2.17 15.67
CA ALA A 50 17.54 -2.84 16.60
C ALA A 50 16.88 -4.11 17.17
N ALA A 51 17.66 -5.16 17.38
CA ALA A 51 17.19 -6.48 17.83
C ALA A 51 16.49 -6.45 19.20
N GLY A 52 16.76 -5.45 20.04
CA GLY A 52 16.11 -5.32 21.36
C GLY A 52 14.80 -4.54 21.38
N LYS A 53 14.23 -4.21 20.22
CA LYS A 53 12.96 -3.45 20.13
C LYS A 53 11.77 -4.37 19.90
N ASP A 54 10.61 -4.05 20.49
CA ASP A 54 9.34 -4.74 20.25
C ASP A 54 9.05 -4.84 18.74
N PHE A 55 9.39 -3.79 17.97
CA PHE A 55 9.22 -3.77 16.52
C PHE A 55 9.99 -4.91 15.83
N TYR A 56 11.21 -5.21 16.28
CA TYR A 56 11.98 -6.33 15.78
C TYR A 56 11.28 -7.66 16.03
N GLU A 57 10.83 -7.89 17.28
CA GLU A 57 10.11 -9.11 17.66
C GLU A 57 8.80 -9.27 16.90
N GLU A 58 8.04 -8.19 16.73
CA GLU A 58 6.79 -8.17 15.95
C GLU A 58 7.04 -8.57 14.50
N LEU A 59 8.09 -8.03 13.85
CA LEU A 59 8.46 -8.37 12.48
C LEU A 59 8.92 -9.82 12.36
N MET A 60 9.77 -10.29 13.26
CA MET A 60 10.26 -11.68 13.27
C MET A 60 9.13 -12.68 13.49
N ARG A 61 8.15 -12.34 14.33
CA ARG A 61 7.01 -13.21 14.63
C ARG A 61 6.00 -13.25 13.51
N THR A 62 5.67 -12.11 12.89
CA THR A 62 4.58 -12.03 11.92
C THR A 62 5.08 -12.18 10.48
N GLY A 63 6.31 -11.77 10.19
CA GLY A 63 6.83 -11.68 8.83
C GLY A 63 6.04 -10.70 7.95
N PHE A 64 5.36 -9.70 8.55
CA PHE A 64 4.44 -8.81 7.85
C PHE A 64 4.48 -7.39 8.40
N VAL A 65 4.33 -6.41 7.51
CA VAL A 65 4.28 -4.98 7.87
C VAL A 65 3.32 -4.23 6.96
N ALA A 66 2.71 -3.18 7.49
CA ALA A 66 2.03 -2.16 6.69
C ALA A 66 2.78 -0.83 6.81
N VAL A 67 2.93 -0.11 5.69
CA VAL A 67 3.63 1.17 5.61
C VAL A 67 2.71 2.21 4.97
N THR A 68 2.67 3.42 5.53
CA THR A 68 1.87 4.51 5.01
C THR A 68 2.64 5.83 5.08
N GLY A 69 2.67 6.56 3.97
CA GLY A 69 3.22 7.91 3.89
C GLY A 69 2.26 8.87 3.19
N LEU A 70 2.33 10.15 3.56
CA LEU A 70 1.59 11.25 2.95
C LEU A 70 2.59 12.38 2.63
N ASN A 71 2.62 12.84 1.39
CA ASN A 71 3.44 13.99 0.99
C ASN A 71 2.64 15.32 1.03
N SER A 72 3.34 16.43 0.76
CA SER A 72 2.75 17.77 0.74
C SER A 72 1.73 17.99 -0.39
N ASN A 73 1.70 17.13 -1.39
CA ASN A 73 0.75 17.17 -2.51
C ASN A 73 -0.54 16.40 -2.25
N TRP A 74 -0.77 15.96 -1.00
CA TRP A 74 -1.89 15.10 -0.61
C TRP A 74 -1.91 13.74 -1.34
N GLU A 75 -0.73 13.26 -1.69
CA GLU A 75 -0.53 11.93 -2.25
C GLU A 75 -0.13 10.96 -1.13
N THR A 76 -0.95 9.95 -0.94
CA THR A 76 -0.76 8.89 0.04
C THR A 76 -0.29 7.63 -0.66
N ILE A 77 0.73 6.98 -0.10
CA ILE A 77 1.13 5.64 -0.48
C ILE A 77 0.91 4.72 0.71
N ARG A 78 0.19 3.65 0.48
CA ARG A 78 -0.04 2.57 1.45
C ARG A 78 0.48 1.28 0.85
N VAL A 79 1.31 0.57 1.58
CA VAL A 79 1.81 -0.76 1.20
C VAL A 79 1.70 -1.69 2.38
N TRP A 80 1.45 -2.95 2.12
CA TRP A 80 1.45 -4.01 3.12
C TRP A 80 1.91 -5.31 2.48
N GLY A 81 2.70 -6.06 3.21
CA GLY A 81 3.25 -7.27 2.64
C GLY A 81 4.24 -8.00 3.54
N LYS A 82 4.83 -9.02 2.96
CA LYS A 82 5.81 -9.86 3.62
C LYS A 82 7.13 -9.14 3.74
N VAL A 83 7.68 -9.23 4.93
CA VAL A 83 8.99 -8.68 5.26
C VAL A 83 9.92 -9.80 5.69
N ARG A 84 11.17 -9.71 5.25
CA ARG A 84 12.23 -10.65 5.60
C ARG A 84 13.41 -9.93 6.25
N ASN A 85 13.92 -10.48 7.32
CA ASN A 85 15.20 -10.07 7.87
C ASN A 85 16.32 -10.51 6.90
N VAL A 86 17.15 -9.56 6.47
CA VAL A 86 18.29 -9.80 5.57
C VAL A 86 19.64 -9.63 6.27
N GLY A 87 19.64 -9.54 7.61
CA GLY A 87 20.85 -9.42 8.40
C GLY A 87 21.51 -8.05 8.27
N GLN A 88 22.85 -8.04 8.20
CA GLN A 88 23.67 -6.83 8.24
C GLN A 88 24.40 -6.52 6.94
N ASP A 89 24.28 -7.33 5.91
CA ASP A 89 25.08 -7.21 4.67
C ASP A 89 24.92 -5.83 3.99
N LEU A 90 23.75 -5.21 4.09
CA LEU A 90 23.46 -3.89 3.53
C LEU A 90 23.74 -2.73 4.49
N LEU A 91 24.13 -3.02 5.74
CA LEU A 91 24.25 -2.00 6.78
C LEU A 91 25.27 -0.91 6.43
N GLY A 92 26.43 -1.29 5.92
CA GLY A 92 27.47 -0.36 5.48
C GLY A 92 26.95 0.64 4.45
N ARG A 93 26.34 0.12 3.37
CA ARG A 93 25.76 0.94 2.31
C ARG A 93 24.62 1.84 2.81
N ILE A 94 23.74 1.32 3.68
CA ILE A 94 22.65 2.12 4.25
C ILE A 94 23.22 3.31 5.04
N PHE A 95 24.28 3.12 5.82
CA PHE A 95 24.93 4.21 6.57
C PHE A 95 25.66 5.20 5.67
N GLU A 96 26.20 4.76 4.53
CA GLU A 96 26.78 5.66 3.51
C GLU A 96 25.69 6.53 2.85
N GLU A 97 24.56 5.93 2.48
CA GLU A 97 23.45 6.64 1.84
C GLU A 97 22.59 7.47 2.82
N ASN A 98 22.70 7.20 4.13
CA ASN A 98 21.99 7.90 5.20
C ASN A 98 22.94 8.36 6.31
N PRO A 99 23.82 9.34 6.06
CA PRO A 99 24.90 9.73 6.99
C PRO A 99 24.42 10.18 8.38
N SER A 100 23.19 10.69 8.51
CA SER A 100 22.57 11.07 9.79
C SER A 100 22.48 9.90 10.77
N MET A 101 22.42 8.65 10.28
CA MET A 101 22.40 7.47 11.11
C MET A 101 23.66 7.30 11.97
N ASN A 102 24.81 7.85 11.53
CA ASN A 102 26.03 7.84 12.32
C ASN A 102 25.94 8.67 13.61
N ASN A 103 25.00 9.63 13.68
CA ASN A 103 24.73 10.40 14.90
C ASN A 103 23.88 9.60 15.89
N VAL A 104 23.04 8.68 15.39
CA VAL A 104 22.16 7.85 16.22
C VAL A 104 22.87 6.58 16.69
N TYR A 105 23.64 5.95 15.80
CA TYR A 105 24.40 4.72 16.06
C TYR A 105 25.85 4.89 15.62
N PRO A 106 26.68 5.61 16.40
CA PRO A 106 28.07 5.86 16.05
C PRO A 106 28.94 4.60 16.19
N GLY A 107 29.93 4.46 15.29
CA GLY A 107 30.92 3.40 15.35
C GLY A 107 30.32 1.99 15.38
N GLU A 108 30.79 1.17 16.31
CA GLU A 108 30.37 -0.23 16.46
C GLU A 108 28.92 -0.40 16.96
N SER A 109 28.31 0.63 17.53
CA SER A 109 26.93 0.57 18.02
C SER A 109 25.91 0.27 16.93
N ARG A 110 26.27 0.52 15.65
CA ARG A 110 25.44 0.21 14.49
C ARG A 110 25.15 -1.29 14.34
N TYR A 111 26.01 -2.17 14.84
CA TYR A 111 25.85 -3.61 14.69
C TYR A 111 24.79 -4.26 15.59
N ILE A 112 24.07 -3.48 16.38
CA ILE A 112 22.82 -3.89 17.00
C ILE A 112 21.63 -3.85 16.02
N LEU A 113 21.79 -3.18 14.87
CA LEU A 113 20.77 -3.02 13.86
C LEU A 113 20.78 -4.18 12.87
N GLU A 114 19.60 -4.57 12.44
CA GLU A 114 19.40 -5.50 11.34
C GLU A 114 18.49 -4.87 10.28
N VAL A 115 18.74 -5.27 9.04
CA VAL A 115 18.02 -4.77 7.86
C VAL A 115 16.86 -5.69 7.56
N PHE A 116 15.70 -5.09 7.34
CA PHE A 116 14.50 -5.77 6.87
C PHE A 116 14.15 -5.33 5.46
N CYS A 117 13.69 -6.28 4.65
CA CYS A 117 13.28 -6.07 3.27
C CYS A 117 11.81 -6.39 3.09
N LEU A 118 11.01 -5.39 2.68
CA LEU A 118 9.66 -5.58 2.17
C LEU A 118 9.76 -5.85 0.67
N GLU A 119 9.47 -7.09 0.24
CA GLU A 119 9.74 -7.55 -1.13
C GLU A 119 8.56 -8.24 -1.83
N GLU A 120 7.44 -8.45 -1.12
CA GLU A 120 6.24 -9.08 -1.68
C GLU A 120 4.99 -8.54 -1.00
N GLY A 121 4.04 -8.03 -1.78
CA GLY A 121 2.81 -7.48 -1.20
C GLY A 121 1.95 -6.72 -2.19
N GLU A 122 1.07 -5.94 -1.64
CA GLU A 122 0.17 -5.04 -2.38
C GLU A 122 0.27 -3.63 -1.82
N GLY A 123 -0.16 -2.67 -2.62
CA GLY A 123 -0.24 -1.29 -2.21
C GLY A 123 -1.25 -0.49 -3.00
N GLU A 124 -1.38 0.75 -2.60
CA GLU A 124 -2.26 1.71 -3.23
C GLU A 124 -1.60 3.10 -3.19
N PHE A 125 -1.52 3.73 -4.33
CA PHE A 125 -1.35 5.17 -4.45
C PHE A 125 -2.72 5.83 -4.44
N PHE A 126 -2.91 6.86 -3.62
CA PHE A 126 -4.15 7.61 -3.52
C PHE A 126 -3.86 9.10 -3.40
N SER A 127 -4.45 9.92 -4.28
CA SER A 127 -4.25 11.37 -4.28
C SER A 127 -5.58 12.11 -4.14
N LEU A 128 -5.65 12.98 -3.14
CA LEU A 128 -6.67 13.99 -2.96
C LEU A 128 -6.25 15.36 -3.52
N GLY A 129 -5.00 15.49 -3.97
CA GLY A 129 -4.44 16.72 -4.54
C GLY A 129 -4.83 16.99 -5.99
N THR A 130 -5.66 16.13 -6.59
CA THR A 130 -6.12 16.26 -7.98
C THR A 130 -7.63 16.18 -8.07
N GLU A 131 -8.21 16.82 -9.10
CA GLU A 131 -9.64 16.75 -9.40
C GLU A 131 -9.80 16.27 -10.85
N PRO A 132 -10.39 15.09 -11.07
CA PRO A 132 -10.86 14.11 -10.06
C PRO A 132 -9.71 13.51 -9.25
N ILE A 133 -10.04 12.91 -8.08
CA ILE A 133 -9.09 12.15 -7.27
C ILE A 133 -8.45 11.04 -8.09
N LYS A 134 -7.26 10.59 -7.66
CA LYS A 134 -6.58 9.46 -8.31
C LYS A 134 -6.33 8.33 -7.34
N ARG A 135 -6.62 7.11 -7.78
CA ARG A 135 -6.37 5.86 -7.07
C ARG A 135 -5.65 4.89 -8.00
N HIS A 136 -4.60 4.29 -7.51
CA HIS A 136 -3.79 3.35 -8.29
C HIS A 136 -3.36 2.18 -7.43
N PRO A 137 -4.08 1.05 -7.47
CA PRO A 137 -3.65 -0.15 -6.79
C PRO A 137 -2.46 -0.78 -7.54
N PHE A 138 -1.59 -1.45 -6.80
CA PHE A 138 -0.46 -2.20 -7.35
C PHE A 138 -0.11 -3.39 -6.49
N SER A 139 0.63 -4.32 -7.06
CA SER A 139 1.25 -5.44 -6.36
C SER A 139 2.73 -5.53 -6.73
N PHE A 140 3.52 -6.17 -5.90
CA PHE A 140 4.95 -6.34 -6.10
C PHE A 140 5.43 -7.72 -5.60
N GLY A 141 6.60 -8.13 -6.09
CA GLY A 141 7.12 -9.47 -5.84
C GLY A 141 6.28 -10.53 -6.56
N LYS A 142 5.93 -11.60 -5.85
CA LYS A 142 5.11 -12.71 -6.38
C LYS A 142 3.61 -12.54 -6.10
N ASN A 143 3.21 -11.41 -5.53
CA ASN A 143 1.82 -11.18 -5.15
C ASN A 143 0.99 -10.70 -6.35
N THR A 144 -0.29 -11.08 -6.36
CA THR A 144 -1.26 -10.62 -7.34
C THR A 144 -2.21 -9.63 -6.66
N TYR A 145 -2.45 -8.50 -7.31
CA TYR A 145 -3.39 -7.50 -6.79
C TYR A 145 -4.80 -8.10 -6.70
N ARG A 146 -5.43 -7.89 -5.57
CA ARG A 146 -6.82 -8.28 -5.33
C ARG A 146 -7.75 -7.11 -5.62
N LYS A 147 -8.65 -7.25 -6.59
CA LYS A 147 -9.61 -6.20 -6.93
C LYS A 147 -10.48 -5.85 -5.73
N LYS A 148 -10.49 -4.58 -5.36
CA LYS A 148 -11.31 -4.00 -4.27
C LYS A 148 -12.24 -2.93 -4.84
N GLY A 149 -13.21 -2.50 -4.05
CA GLY A 149 -14.15 -1.45 -4.44
C GLY A 149 -15.53 -1.98 -4.76
N PHE A 150 -16.21 -1.35 -5.71
CA PHE A 150 -17.58 -1.69 -6.08
C PHE A 150 -17.69 -1.92 -7.59
N GLU A 151 -18.57 -2.80 -7.98
CA GLU A 151 -18.88 -3.13 -9.37
C GLU A 151 -20.38 -3.13 -9.60
N ILE A 152 -20.79 -2.61 -10.75
CA ILE A 152 -22.19 -2.64 -11.19
C ILE A 152 -22.36 -3.86 -12.09
N THR A 153 -23.29 -4.73 -11.73
CA THR A 153 -23.57 -6.00 -12.42
C THR A 153 -24.60 -5.82 -13.54
N ASP A 154 -24.79 -6.88 -14.33
CA ASP A 154 -25.76 -6.93 -15.43
C ASP A 154 -27.23 -6.83 -14.97
N THR A 155 -27.50 -6.94 -13.66
CA THR A 155 -28.84 -6.69 -13.09
C THR A 155 -29.18 -5.21 -12.99
N CYS A 156 -28.30 -4.31 -13.45
CA CYS A 156 -28.50 -2.87 -13.48
C CYS A 156 -29.70 -2.51 -14.39
N ILE A 157 -30.65 -1.74 -13.83
CA ILE A 157 -31.85 -1.28 -14.55
C ILE A 157 -31.68 0.09 -15.23
N GLY A 158 -30.49 0.67 -15.21
CA GLY A 158 -30.20 1.94 -15.90
C GLY A 158 -30.82 3.20 -15.27
N CYS A 159 -31.20 3.18 -13.97
CA CYS A 159 -31.94 4.30 -13.34
C CYS A 159 -31.10 5.56 -13.05
N GLY A 160 -29.75 5.50 -13.11
CA GLY A 160 -28.84 6.63 -12.93
C GLY A 160 -28.67 7.15 -11.50
N ILE A 161 -29.35 6.59 -10.49
CA ILE A 161 -29.28 7.06 -9.09
C ILE A 161 -27.84 7.02 -8.57
N CYS A 162 -27.10 5.95 -8.85
CA CYS A 162 -25.71 5.78 -8.43
C CYS A 162 -24.79 6.85 -9.00
N ALA A 163 -24.96 7.23 -10.26
CA ALA A 163 -24.16 8.27 -10.93
C ALA A 163 -24.47 9.65 -10.36
N SER A 164 -25.75 9.99 -10.17
CA SER A 164 -26.17 11.28 -9.61
C SER A 164 -25.76 11.46 -8.15
N ALA A 165 -25.70 10.36 -7.37
CA ALA A 165 -25.29 10.39 -5.97
C ALA A 165 -23.76 10.36 -5.78
N CYS A 166 -22.96 10.05 -6.80
CA CYS A 166 -21.52 9.88 -6.66
C CYS A 166 -20.80 11.21 -6.38
N PRO A 167 -20.12 11.38 -5.22
CA PRO A 167 -19.47 12.65 -4.88
C PRO A 167 -18.27 12.98 -5.77
N GLN A 168 -17.70 11.97 -6.46
CA GLN A 168 -16.59 12.14 -7.39
C GLN A 168 -17.02 12.06 -8.86
N GLN A 169 -18.33 11.94 -9.13
CA GLN A 169 -18.84 11.74 -10.49
C GLN A 169 -18.09 10.63 -11.25
N ALA A 170 -17.70 9.60 -10.52
CA ALA A 170 -16.86 8.51 -11.01
C ALA A 170 -17.65 7.33 -11.59
N ILE A 171 -18.90 7.57 -12.03
CA ILE A 171 -19.76 6.53 -12.60
C ILE A 171 -20.28 7.02 -13.94
N ASP A 172 -19.87 6.32 -14.99
CA ASP A 172 -20.27 6.62 -16.36
C ASP A 172 -21.59 5.92 -16.71
N GLU A 173 -22.39 6.62 -17.52
CA GLU A 173 -23.62 6.07 -18.07
C GLU A 173 -23.31 4.91 -19.04
N GLY A 174 -24.13 3.86 -18.94
CA GLY A 174 -24.00 2.67 -19.76
C GLY A 174 -25.09 1.64 -19.42
N SER A 175 -25.01 0.46 -20.02
CA SER A 175 -25.91 -0.65 -19.72
C SER A 175 -25.10 -1.95 -19.59
N PRO A 176 -24.63 -2.26 -18.37
CA PRO A 176 -24.78 -1.52 -17.11
C PRO A 176 -23.96 -0.22 -17.03
N TYR A 177 -24.24 0.63 -16.02
CA TYR A 177 -23.38 1.75 -15.66
C TYR A 177 -21.98 1.26 -15.23
N VAL A 178 -20.93 2.09 -15.37
CA VAL A 178 -19.54 1.68 -15.09
C VAL A 178 -18.87 2.60 -14.09
N ILE A 179 -18.28 2.03 -13.05
CA ILE A 179 -17.51 2.78 -12.05
C ILE A 179 -16.05 2.91 -12.53
N ARG A 180 -15.57 4.15 -12.72
CA ARG A 180 -14.14 4.45 -12.92
C ARG A 180 -13.39 4.23 -11.61
N GLN A 181 -12.74 3.07 -11.47
CA GLN A 181 -12.09 2.67 -10.22
C GLN A 181 -10.95 3.62 -9.81
N GLU A 182 -10.26 4.20 -10.78
CA GLU A 182 -9.18 5.17 -10.58
C GLU A 182 -9.64 6.51 -9.99
N ASN A 183 -10.94 6.80 -10.05
CA ASN A 183 -11.54 8.02 -9.49
C ASN A 183 -12.52 7.72 -8.34
N CYS A 184 -12.62 6.45 -7.92
CA CYS A 184 -13.59 6.01 -6.92
C CYS A 184 -13.03 6.14 -5.49
N LEU A 185 -13.78 6.81 -4.59
CA LEU A 185 -13.45 6.88 -3.15
C LEU A 185 -13.63 5.55 -2.41
N HIS A 186 -14.30 4.59 -3.00
CA HIS A 186 -14.76 3.36 -2.33
C HIS A 186 -15.68 3.66 -1.12
N CYS A 187 -16.44 4.73 -1.14
CA CYS A 187 -17.30 5.16 -0.04
C CYS A 187 -18.56 4.31 0.14
N GLY A 188 -18.99 3.58 -0.89
CA GLY A 188 -20.16 2.69 -0.85
C GLY A 188 -21.51 3.38 -1.01
N LEU A 189 -21.55 4.68 -1.29
CA LEU A 189 -22.83 5.42 -1.45
C LEU A 189 -23.69 4.82 -2.56
N CYS A 190 -23.09 4.56 -3.72
CA CYS A 190 -23.77 3.93 -4.86
C CYS A 190 -24.32 2.54 -4.53
N PHE A 191 -23.58 1.75 -3.76
CA PHE A 191 -24.01 0.43 -3.30
C PHE A 191 -25.24 0.52 -2.39
N ARG A 192 -25.21 1.43 -1.41
CA ARG A 192 -26.31 1.63 -0.47
C ARG A 192 -27.60 2.11 -1.16
N ASP A 193 -27.46 3.01 -2.14
CA ASP A 193 -28.60 3.72 -2.74
C ASP A 193 -29.13 3.03 -4.03
N CYS A 194 -28.60 1.87 -4.40
CA CYS A 194 -29.03 1.12 -5.58
C CYS A 194 -30.39 0.41 -5.35
N PRO A 195 -31.50 0.84 -5.97
CA PRO A 195 -32.80 0.23 -5.73
C PRO A 195 -32.95 -1.17 -6.34
N ALA A 196 -32.09 -1.52 -7.31
CA ALA A 196 -32.07 -2.83 -7.94
C ALA A 196 -31.07 -3.80 -7.29
N GLU A 197 -30.36 -3.37 -6.23
CA GLU A 197 -29.28 -4.13 -5.59
C GLU A 197 -28.23 -4.66 -6.60
N ALA A 198 -28.06 -3.94 -7.70
CA ALA A 198 -27.20 -4.32 -8.82
C ALA A 198 -25.71 -3.98 -8.61
N ILE A 199 -25.30 -3.51 -7.42
CA ILE A 199 -23.92 -3.15 -7.13
C ILE A 199 -23.38 -4.11 -6.08
N ILE A 200 -22.25 -4.72 -6.37
CA ILE A 200 -21.55 -5.63 -5.45
C ILE A 200 -20.30 -4.98 -4.89
N ARG A 201 -19.92 -5.38 -3.68
CA ARG A 201 -18.62 -5.03 -3.08
C ARG A 201 -17.62 -6.14 -3.39
N ARG A 202 -16.54 -5.79 -4.08
CA ARG A 202 -15.38 -6.67 -4.27
C ARG A 202 -14.51 -6.67 -3.03
N ASN A 203 -14.40 -7.80 -2.37
CA ASN A 203 -13.66 -7.96 -1.10
C ASN A 203 -12.24 -8.51 -1.30
N GLY A 204 -11.65 -8.31 -2.47
CA GLY A 204 -10.31 -8.79 -2.78
C GLY A 204 -10.28 -10.25 -3.20
N GLU A 205 -11.31 -10.72 -3.85
CA GLU A 205 -11.28 -12.00 -4.57
C GLU A 205 -10.28 -11.88 -5.73
N THR A 206 -9.37 -12.84 -5.84
CA THR A 206 -8.57 -12.99 -7.05
C THR A 206 -9.51 -13.43 -8.16
N ASP A 207 -9.46 -12.79 -9.34
CA ASP A 207 -10.03 -13.40 -10.52
C ASP A 207 -9.42 -14.80 -10.62
N ARG A 208 -10.18 -15.83 -10.30
CA ARG A 208 -9.84 -17.17 -10.79
C ARG A 208 -10.04 -17.05 -12.29
N GLU A 209 -8.93 -17.01 -13.02
CA GLU A 209 -8.98 -17.34 -14.43
C GLU A 209 -9.77 -18.66 -14.46
N GLU A 210 -10.94 -18.63 -15.07
CA GLU A 210 -11.62 -19.86 -15.46
C GLU A 210 -10.66 -20.53 -16.44
N GLU A 211 -9.84 -21.44 -15.93
CA GLU A 211 -9.19 -22.43 -16.77
C GLU A 211 -10.34 -23.21 -17.42
N ALA A 212 -10.70 -22.78 -18.62
CA ALA A 212 -11.59 -23.51 -19.48
C ALA A 212 -10.94 -24.87 -19.78
N VAL A 213 -11.59 -25.92 -19.30
CA VAL A 213 -11.34 -27.31 -19.64
C VAL A 213 -11.64 -27.54 -21.12
#